data_53249f9339a5e01847903c6e2752a02c
#
_entry.id   53249f9339a5e01847903c6e2752a02c
#
_cell.length_a   1.000
_cell.length_b   1.000
_cell.length_c   1.000
_cell.angle_alpha   90.00
_cell.angle_beta   90.00
_cell.angle_gamma   90.00
#
_symmetry.space_group_name_H-M   'P 1'
#
loop_
_entity.id
_entity.type
_entity.pdbx_description
1 polymer ?
#
loop_
_entity_poly.entity_id
_entity_poly.type
_entity_poly.pdbx_seq_one_letter_code
_entity_poly.pdbx_strand_id
1 'polypeptide(L)'
;MCGASCFGHLDAVRYDTALCDLLGWKRGADHRAYQRYLNKFSQAVNQRVFGNLFRWFFSELKFDNYTLDFDSTVMVREGSQEGAAKGYNPKRPGRLSHHPLLAFVSDVRMIANYWLRPGNTSASTNYLSFLEDTLSKLEGKRVGLVRMDSGFFAKEILDYLEMKGLHYIIACRFNNRIKYSLTHERKWIELTDGLEISETIYQANGWEKPRRIVMVRQEIEKRPKAAGKQIKQLELFEDEQDFGKYRYSCFVTDLDLPAKIVYDSYRGRADSENRIKELKNDFSIDDFVTNNFWATEACGNFIVMAYNFMSLFRHALINSNKKKFLKTIRYELI
;
A
#
# COMPACT_ATOMS: atom_id res chain seq x y z
N MET A 1 11.19 12.23 -11.89
CA MET A 1 11.23 13.39 -10.98
C MET A 1 10.98 14.72 -11.70
N CYS A 2 11.34 14.90 -12.95
CA CYS A 2 11.11 16.12 -13.72
C CYS A 2 9.64 16.38 -14.16
N GLY A 3 8.69 15.61 -13.67
CA GLY A 3 7.26 15.81 -13.96
C GLY A 3 6.75 15.10 -15.21
N ALA A 4 7.53 14.21 -15.82
CA ALA A 4 7.05 13.36 -16.90
C ALA A 4 5.93 12.45 -16.40
N SER A 5 4.81 12.38 -17.14
CA SER A 5 3.67 11.50 -16.85
C SER A 5 3.45 10.43 -17.92
N CYS A 6 4.22 10.46 -18.99
CA CYS A 6 4.20 9.43 -20.04
C CYS A 6 5.55 9.38 -20.76
N PHE A 7 5.76 8.35 -21.57
CA PHE A 7 7.01 8.20 -22.34
C PHE A 7 7.28 9.37 -23.28
N GLY A 8 6.26 9.97 -23.91
CA GLY A 8 6.42 11.12 -24.81
C GLY A 8 7.02 12.34 -24.11
N HIS A 9 6.76 12.54 -22.82
CA HIS A 9 7.34 13.65 -22.07
C HIS A 9 8.86 13.52 -21.86
N LEU A 10 9.43 12.31 -22.04
CA LEU A 10 10.88 12.13 -21.97
C LEU A 10 11.62 12.82 -23.12
N ASP A 11 10.94 13.06 -24.25
CA ASP A 11 11.52 13.80 -25.36
C ASP A 11 11.74 15.28 -25.01
N ALA A 12 10.96 15.86 -24.09
CA ALA A 12 11.12 17.23 -23.65
C ALA A 12 12.44 17.45 -22.87
N VAL A 13 12.89 16.44 -22.12
CA VAL A 13 14.16 16.51 -21.36
C VAL A 13 15.37 15.98 -22.13
N ARG A 14 15.17 15.55 -23.38
CA ARG A 14 16.22 14.92 -24.22
C ARG A 14 17.41 15.82 -24.49
N TYR A 15 17.15 17.12 -24.62
CA TYR A 15 18.13 18.15 -24.96
C TYR A 15 18.37 19.13 -23.81
N ASP A 16 17.92 18.78 -22.60
CA ASP A 16 18.20 19.57 -21.42
C ASP A 16 19.71 19.54 -21.13
N THR A 17 20.39 20.68 -21.34
CA THR A 17 21.83 20.81 -21.23
C THR A 17 22.31 20.55 -19.81
N ALA A 18 21.61 21.07 -18.79
CA ALA A 18 21.97 20.88 -17.40
C ALA A 18 21.89 19.41 -17.00
N LEU A 19 20.83 18.70 -17.42
CA LEU A 19 20.68 17.26 -17.17
C LEU A 19 21.75 16.46 -17.92
N CYS A 20 22.02 16.79 -19.19
CA CYS A 20 23.03 16.10 -19.99
C CYS A 20 24.43 16.30 -19.38
N ASP A 21 24.80 17.50 -18.98
CA ASP A 21 26.10 17.80 -18.36
C ASP A 21 26.23 17.07 -17.01
N LEU A 22 25.20 17.09 -16.16
CA LEU A 22 25.17 16.38 -14.88
C LEU A 22 25.41 14.86 -15.04
N LEU A 23 24.85 14.28 -16.10
CA LEU A 23 24.92 12.82 -16.35
C LEU A 23 26.05 12.43 -17.31
N GLY A 24 26.85 13.37 -17.82
CA GLY A 24 27.87 13.12 -18.80
C GLY A 24 27.36 12.65 -20.16
N TRP A 25 26.15 13.06 -20.53
CA TRP A 25 25.48 12.65 -21.77
C TRP A 25 25.61 13.73 -22.84
N LYS A 26 25.78 13.32 -24.10
CA LYS A 26 25.65 14.25 -25.25
C LYS A 26 24.20 14.64 -25.49
N ARG A 27 23.28 13.75 -25.23
CA ARG A 27 21.81 13.94 -25.28
C ARG A 27 21.11 12.77 -24.60
N GLY A 28 19.90 12.98 -24.07
CA GLY A 28 19.03 11.90 -23.60
C GLY A 28 18.52 11.01 -24.73
N ALA A 29 18.07 9.82 -24.40
CA ALA A 29 17.39 8.92 -25.34
C ALA A 29 15.97 9.43 -25.67
N ASP A 30 15.44 9.05 -26.83
CA ASP A 30 14.04 9.30 -27.16
C ASP A 30 13.10 8.30 -26.47
N HIS A 31 11.80 8.61 -26.43
CA HIS A 31 10.81 7.77 -25.78
C HIS A 31 10.78 6.34 -26.36
N ARG A 32 11.02 6.16 -27.67
CA ARG A 32 11.05 4.84 -28.33
C ARG A 32 12.26 4.02 -27.89
N ALA A 33 13.40 4.66 -27.64
CA ALA A 33 14.59 3.97 -27.12
C ALA A 33 14.34 3.43 -25.70
N TYR A 34 13.68 4.21 -24.82
CA TYR A 34 13.26 3.75 -23.51
C TYR A 34 12.30 2.56 -23.61
N GLN A 35 11.28 2.63 -24.47
CA GLN A 35 10.34 1.51 -24.67
C GLN A 35 11.05 0.25 -25.18
N ARG A 36 11.96 0.37 -26.18
CA ARG A 36 12.76 -0.77 -26.66
C ARG A 36 13.65 -1.36 -25.58
N TYR A 37 14.22 -0.52 -24.70
CA TYR A 37 15.03 -0.98 -23.58
C TYR A 37 14.19 -1.74 -22.56
N LEU A 38 13.03 -1.21 -22.18
CA LEU A 38 12.12 -1.84 -21.23
C LEU A 38 11.55 -3.16 -21.73
N ASN A 39 11.30 -3.28 -23.03
CA ASN A 39 10.86 -4.55 -23.63
C ASN A 39 11.89 -5.69 -23.56
N LYS A 40 13.12 -5.44 -23.12
CA LYS A 40 14.09 -6.47 -22.79
C LYS A 40 13.92 -7.07 -21.40
N PHE A 41 13.06 -6.49 -20.57
CA PHE A 41 12.80 -6.99 -19.23
C PHE A 41 11.85 -8.19 -19.27
N SER A 42 12.27 -9.27 -18.65
CA SER A 42 11.47 -10.45 -18.32
C SER A 42 11.29 -10.53 -16.82
N GLN A 43 10.50 -11.47 -16.34
CA GLN A 43 10.36 -11.73 -14.91
C GLN A 43 11.71 -11.92 -14.22
N ALA A 44 12.56 -12.79 -14.77
CA ALA A 44 13.88 -13.07 -14.21
C ALA A 44 14.80 -11.84 -14.19
N VAL A 45 14.72 -10.98 -15.24
CA VAL A 45 15.48 -9.74 -15.28
C VAL A 45 14.98 -8.76 -14.22
N ASN A 46 13.64 -8.60 -14.08
CA ASN A 46 13.04 -7.76 -13.03
C ASN A 46 13.49 -8.20 -11.64
N GLN A 47 13.37 -9.49 -11.34
CA GLN A 47 13.79 -10.05 -10.05
C GLN A 47 15.26 -9.80 -9.75
N ARG A 48 16.14 -10.04 -10.73
CA ARG A 48 17.58 -9.85 -10.57
C ARG A 48 17.94 -8.38 -10.38
N VAL A 49 17.47 -7.50 -11.29
CA VAL A 49 17.87 -6.07 -11.29
C VAL A 49 17.29 -5.37 -10.07
N PHE A 50 15.97 -5.44 -9.91
CA PHE A 50 15.30 -4.70 -8.84
C PHE A 50 15.49 -5.36 -7.48
N GLY A 51 15.60 -6.69 -7.41
CA GLY A 51 15.96 -7.39 -6.18
C GLY A 51 17.32 -6.90 -5.63
N ASN A 52 18.35 -6.77 -6.48
CA ASN A 52 19.65 -6.25 -6.07
C ASN A 52 19.55 -4.77 -5.62
N LEU A 53 18.80 -3.94 -6.36
CA LEU A 53 18.64 -2.53 -6.01
C LEU A 53 17.89 -2.36 -4.67
N PHE A 54 16.83 -3.12 -4.41
CA PHE A 54 16.13 -3.07 -3.13
C PHE A 54 17.02 -3.51 -1.98
N ARG A 55 17.75 -4.62 -2.12
CA ARG A 55 18.70 -5.08 -1.10
C ARG A 55 19.74 -4.02 -0.80
N TRP A 56 20.34 -3.43 -1.83
CA TRP A 56 21.27 -2.32 -1.64
C TRP A 56 20.65 -1.16 -0.89
N PHE A 57 19.43 -0.71 -1.25
CA PHE A 57 18.74 0.37 -0.53
C PHE A 57 18.61 0.08 0.96
N PHE A 58 18.18 -1.12 1.31
CA PHE A 58 17.91 -1.47 2.71
C PHE A 58 19.18 -1.83 3.48
N SER A 59 20.25 -2.28 2.82
CA SER A 59 21.54 -2.47 3.48
C SER A 59 22.17 -1.15 3.93
N GLU A 60 21.99 -0.07 3.16
CA GLU A 60 22.53 1.26 3.49
C GLU A 60 21.77 1.97 4.65
N LEU A 61 20.56 1.53 4.94
CA LEU A 61 19.79 2.13 6.04
C LEU A 61 20.24 1.56 7.39
N LYS A 62 20.56 2.44 8.34
CA LYS A 62 20.95 2.04 9.70
C LYS A 62 19.77 1.59 10.56
N PHE A 63 18.55 1.97 10.21
CA PHE A 63 17.32 1.60 10.90
C PHE A 63 17.01 0.11 10.72
N ASP A 64 16.62 -0.58 11.77
CA ASP A 64 16.59 -2.05 11.81
C ASP A 64 15.25 -2.67 12.20
N ASN A 65 14.30 -1.92 12.70
CA ASN A 65 13.00 -2.49 13.12
C ASN A 65 11.88 -1.83 12.35
N TYR A 66 11.36 -2.54 11.34
CA TYR A 66 10.41 -2.00 10.38
C TYR A 66 8.97 -2.37 10.69
N THR A 67 8.07 -1.41 10.45
CA THR A 67 6.64 -1.65 10.27
C THR A 67 6.34 -1.73 8.78
N LEU A 68 5.82 -2.86 8.32
CA LEU A 68 5.43 -3.07 6.92
C LEU A 68 3.93 -2.89 6.74
N ASP A 69 3.55 -1.97 5.86
CA ASP A 69 2.18 -1.81 5.39
C ASP A 69 2.01 -2.45 4.02
N PHE A 70 1.18 -3.47 3.93
CA PHE A 70 0.84 -4.07 2.64
C PHE A 70 -0.47 -3.49 2.13
N ASP A 71 -0.46 -3.16 0.84
CA ASP A 71 -1.63 -2.64 0.17
C ASP A 71 -1.67 -3.08 -1.29
N SER A 72 -2.84 -3.00 -1.88
CA SER A 72 -3.03 -3.21 -3.30
C SER A 72 -3.77 -2.01 -3.89
N THR A 73 -3.51 -1.74 -5.16
CA THR A 73 -4.21 -0.63 -5.82
C THR A 73 -4.68 -1.05 -7.21
N VAL A 74 -5.73 -0.39 -7.69
CA VAL A 74 -6.23 -0.61 -9.04
C VAL A 74 -5.60 0.41 -9.98
N MET A 75 -4.97 -0.06 -11.05
CA MET A 75 -4.42 0.75 -12.15
C MET A 75 -5.27 0.50 -13.39
N VAL A 76 -6.15 1.45 -13.73
CA VAL A 76 -7.04 1.32 -14.90
C VAL A 76 -6.22 1.31 -16.19
N ARG A 77 -6.62 0.49 -17.15
CA ARG A 77 -6.01 0.39 -18.48
C ARG A 77 -7.04 0.69 -19.56
N GLU A 78 -6.62 1.39 -20.58
CA GLU A 78 -7.48 1.79 -21.70
C GLU A 78 -7.20 1.04 -22.99
N GLY A 79 -6.34 0.04 -22.93
CA GLY A 79 -5.95 -0.78 -24.08
C GLY A 79 -5.85 -2.25 -23.74
N SER A 80 -5.35 -3.03 -24.70
CA SER A 80 -5.15 -4.47 -24.61
C SER A 80 -3.76 -4.83 -24.04
N GLN A 81 -3.31 -4.14 -23.01
CA GLN A 81 -2.04 -4.45 -22.35
C GLN A 81 -2.09 -5.87 -21.76
N GLU A 82 -0.99 -6.60 -21.88
CA GLU A 82 -0.84 -7.93 -21.32
C GLU A 82 -1.12 -7.93 -19.81
N GLY A 83 -1.97 -8.87 -19.35
CA GLY A 83 -2.41 -8.95 -17.96
C GLY A 83 -3.51 -7.96 -17.55
N ALA A 84 -3.89 -7.03 -18.41
CA ALA A 84 -5.05 -6.18 -18.16
C ALA A 84 -6.33 -7.01 -18.19
N ALA A 85 -7.07 -7.05 -17.08
CA ALA A 85 -8.28 -7.86 -16.93
C ALA A 85 -9.35 -7.09 -16.16
N LYS A 86 -10.61 -7.52 -16.32
CA LYS A 86 -11.73 -7.03 -15.53
C LYS A 86 -11.68 -7.69 -14.14
N GLY A 87 -11.72 -6.89 -13.09
CA GLY A 87 -11.69 -7.35 -11.71
C GLY A 87 -12.33 -6.33 -10.77
N TYR A 88 -11.99 -6.41 -9.49
CA TYR A 88 -12.46 -5.46 -8.49
C TYR A 88 -11.96 -4.06 -8.81
N ASN A 89 -12.87 -3.18 -9.18
CA ASN A 89 -12.60 -1.77 -9.44
C ASN A 89 -13.79 -0.91 -8.99
N PRO A 90 -13.79 -0.46 -7.72
CA PRO A 90 -14.93 0.25 -7.15
C PRO A 90 -15.14 1.65 -7.77
N LYS A 91 -14.11 2.25 -8.36
CA LYS A 91 -14.21 3.58 -8.97
C LYS A 91 -14.67 3.54 -10.43
N ARG A 92 -14.30 2.50 -11.17
CA ARG A 92 -14.64 2.31 -12.60
C ARG A 92 -14.99 0.85 -12.86
N PRO A 93 -16.17 0.36 -12.43
CA PRO A 93 -16.59 -1.03 -12.61
C PRO A 93 -16.54 -1.45 -14.09
N GLY A 94 -16.08 -2.67 -14.37
CA GLY A 94 -16.03 -3.24 -15.71
C GLY A 94 -14.87 -2.78 -16.61
N ARG A 95 -14.05 -1.82 -16.18
CA ARG A 95 -12.84 -1.42 -16.91
C ARG A 95 -11.72 -2.44 -16.72
N LEU A 96 -10.89 -2.61 -17.76
CA LEU A 96 -9.65 -3.36 -17.67
C LEU A 96 -8.68 -2.67 -16.71
N SER A 97 -7.94 -3.44 -15.93
CA SER A 97 -6.99 -2.91 -14.96
C SER A 97 -5.84 -3.89 -14.70
N HIS A 98 -4.78 -3.39 -14.10
CA HIS A 98 -3.83 -4.18 -13.31
C HIS A 98 -4.11 -3.95 -11.82
N HIS A 99 -3.72 -4.91 -10.97
CA HIS A 99 -3.94 -4.85 -9.53
C HIS A 99 -2.65 -5.16 -8.75
N PRO A 100 -1.66 -4.25 -8.79
CA PRO A 100 -0.36 -4.48 -8.15
C PRO A 100 -0.44 -4.59 -6.64
N LEU A 101 0.56 -5.28 -6.06
CA LEU A 101 0.88 -5.28 -4.64
C LEU A 101 2.03 -4.33 -4.36
N LEU A 102 1.94 -3.65 -3.22
CA LEU A 102 2.99 -2.78 -2.67
C LEU A 102 3.25 -3.14 -1.21
N ALA A 103 4.52 -3.11 -0.83
CA ALA A 103 4.97 -3.19 0.55
C ALA A 103 5.65 -1.88 0.94
N PHE A 104 5.08 -1.16 1.89
CA PHE A 104 5.63 0.10 2.38
C PHE A 104 6.36 -0.12 3.70
N VAL A 105 7.56 0.44 3.83
CA VAL A 105 8.20 0.61 5.14
C VAL A 105 7.69 1.91 5.73
N SER A 106 6.86 1.80 6.78
CA SER A 106 6.15 2.93 7.37
C SER A 106 7.12 3.96 7.93
N ASP A 107 8.13 3.50 8.62
CA ASP A 107 9.04 4.31 9.43
C ASP A 107 9.92 5.25 8.58
N VAL A 108 10.37 4.78 7.41
CA VAL A 108 11.23 5.54 6.50
C VAL A 108 10.51 6.02 5.24
N ARG A 109 9.19 5.79 5.13
CA ARG A 109 8.38 6.17 3.97
C ARG A 109 8.94 5.66 2.64
N MET A 110 9.54 4.50 2.63
CA MET A 110 10.05 3.83 1.43
C MET A 110 9.16 2.66 1.03
N ILE A 111 9.31 2.21 -0.20
CA ILE A 111 8.65 1.02 -0.72
C ILE A 111 9.68 -0.09 -0.73
N ALA A 112 9.37 -1.19 -0.03
CA ALA A 112 10.24 -2.36 0.04
C ALA A 112 10.07 -3.30 -1.16
N ASN A 113 8.88 -3.31 -1.76
CA ASN A 113 8.60 -4.21 -2.88
C ASN A 113 7.40 -3.74 -3.69
N TYR A 114 7.41 -4.08 -4.97
CA TYR A 114 6.33 -3.84 -5.92
C TYR A 114 6.23 -5.01 -6.89
N TRP A 115 5.04 -5.60 -7.02
CA TRP A 115 4.69 -6.59 -8.04
C TRP A 115 3.50 -6.12 -8.86
N LEU A 116 3.64 -6.11 -10.17
CA LEU A 116 2.50 -5.97 -11.06
C LEU A 116 1.71 -7.28 -11.06
N ARG A 117 0.38 -7.19 -11.11
CA ARG A 117 -0.50 -8.37 -11.17
C ARG A 117 -1.64 -8.13 -12.15
N PRO A 118 -2.22 -9.20 -12.73
CA PRO A 118 -3.43 -9.08 -13.53
C PRO A 118 -4.59 -8.44 -12.76
N GLY A 119 -5.48 -7.77 -13.50
CA GLY A 119 -6.58 -7.01 -12.91
C GLY A 119 -7.66 -7.86 -12.22
N ASN A 120 -7.73 -9.14 -12.53
CA ASN A 120 -8.68 -10.10 -11.93
C ASN A 120 -8.15 -10.78 -10.65
N THR A 121 -7.05 -10.29 -10.07
CA THR A 121 -6.51 -10.81 -8.81
C THR A 121 -7.13 -10.08 -7.61
N SER A 122 -7.29 -10.81 -6.49
CA SER A 122 -7.64 -10.23 -5.18
C SER A 122 -6.40 -9.73 -4.44
N ALA A 123 -6.57 -8.96 -3.36
CA ALA A 123 -5.46 -8.50 -2.53
C ALA A 123 -4.62 -9.67 -1.97
N SER A 124 -5.28 -10.75 -1.52
CA SER A 124 -4.63 -11.94 -0.94
C SER A 124 -3.98 -12.86 -1.98
N THR A 125 -4.30 -12.73 -3.28
CA THR A 125 -3.72 -13.59 -4.32
C THR A 125 -2.20 -13.40 -4.39
N ASN A 126 -1.43 -14.48 -4.28
CA ASN A 126 0.05 -14.52 -4.29
C ASN A 126 0.72 -13.68 -3.17
N TYR A 127 -0.04 -13.30 -2.13
CA TYR A 127 0.49 -12.46 -1.06
C TYR A 127 1.65 -13.12 -0.30
N LEU A 128 1.57 -14.42 0.02
CA LEU A 128 2.62 -15.10 0.76
C LEU A 128 3.95 -15.11 -0.01
N SER A 129 3.92 -15.37 -1.31
CA SER A 129 5.11 -15.28 -2.15
C SER A 129 5.66 -13.84 -2.24
N PHE A 130 4.75 -12.85 -2.28
CA PHE A 130 5.13 -11.44 -2.25
C PHE A 130 5.76 -11.04 -0.91
N LEU A 131 5.24 -11.54 0.19
CA LEU A 131 5.82 -11.33 1.53
C LEU A 131 7.24 -11.91 1.62
N GLU A 132 7.44 -13.16 1.18
CA GLU A 132 8.77 -13.80 1.17
C GLU A 132 9.77 -13.01 0.31
N ASP A 133 9.36 -12.63 -0.89
CA ASP A 133 10.20 -11.79 -1.75
C ASP A 133 10.51 -10.43 -1.10
N THR A 134 9.55 -9.84 -0.41
CA THR A 134 9.75 -8.58 0.35
C THR A 134 10.77 -8.76 1.47
N LEU A 135 10.61 -9.81 2.28
CA LEU A 135 11.55 -10.09 3.38
C LEU A 135 12.97 -10.34 2.86
N SER A 136 13.12 -11.03 1.71
CA SER A 136 14.42 -11.27 1.09
C SER A 136 15.13 -9.97 0.63
N LYS A 137 14.37 -8.93 0.31
CA LYS A 137 14.89 -7.61 -0.12
C LYS A 137 15.29 -6.71 1.05
N LEU A 138 14.84 -7.02 2.25
CA LEU A 138 15.16 -6.25 3.45
C LEU A 138 16.51 -6.62 4.09
N GLU A 139 17.29 -7.52 3.47
CA GLU A 139 18.66 -7.88 3.91
C GLU A 139 18.78 -8.22 5.40
N GLY A 140 17.86 -9.06 5.91
CA GLY A 140 17.85 -9.48 7.30
C GLY A 140 17.40 -8.43 8.31
N LYS A 141 16.90 -7.27 7.86
CA LYS A 141 16.28 -6.28 8.73
C LYS A 141 15.10 -6.88 9.48
N ARG A 142 15.00 -6.59 10.76
CA ARG A 142 13.87 -7.05 11.58
C ARG A 142 12.57 -6.38 11.14
N VAL A 143 11.51 -7.16 11.03
CA VAL A 143 10.13 -6.68 10.85
C VAL A 143 9.39 -6.86 12.17
N GLY A 144 9.09 -5.77 12.84
CA GLY A 144 8.41 -5.78 14.14
C GLY A 144 6.88 -5.81 14.02
N LEU A 145 6.33 -5.33 12.91
CA LEU A 145 4.88 -5.26 12.73
C LEU A 145 4.50 -5.30 11.25
N VAL A 146 3.46 -6.06 10.93
CA VAL A 146 2.81 -6.10 9.62
C VAL A 146 1.38 -5.54 9.75
N ARG A 147 1.00 -4.58 8.89
CA ARG A 147 -0.36 -4.01 8.88
C ARG A 147 -1.00 -4.18 7.50
N MET A 148 -2.26 -4.61 7.49
CA MET A 148 -2.98 -4.87 6.23
C MET A 148 -4.46 -4.50 6.35
N ASP A 149 -5.08 -4.24 5.20
CA ASP A 149 -6.53 -4.04 5.11
C ASP A 149 -7.30 -5.37 5.14
N SER A 150 -8.62 -5.28 5.10
CA SER A 150 -9.50 -6.44 5.12
C SER A 150 -9.41 -7.32 3.86
N GLY A 151 -8.77 -6.84 2.81
CA GLY A 151 -8.49 -7.63 1.60
C GLY A 151 -7.54 -8.80 1.85
N PHE A 152 -6.73 -8.68 2.90
CA PHE A 152 -5.76 -9.71 3.32
C PHE A 152 -6.25 -10.55 4.51
N PHE A 153 -7.48 -10.37 4.97
CA PHE A 153 -8.04 -11.15 6.07
C PHE A 153 -8.37 -12.57 5.61
N ALA A 154 -7.39 -13.46 5.69
CA ALA A 154 -7.50 -14.87 5.33
C ALA A 154 -6.72 -15.75 6.32
N LYS A 155 -7.25 -16.96 6.60
CA LYS A 155 -6.65 -17.91 7.56
C LYS A 155 -5.18 -18.19 7.22
N GLU A 156 -4.91 -18.49 5.96
CA GLU A 156 -3.59 -18.88 5.49
C GLU A 156 -2.54 -17.78 5.73
N ILE A 157 -2.95 -16.50 5.64
CA ILE A 157 -2.09 -15.35 5.89
C ILE A 157 -1.80 -15.25 7.39
N LEU A 158 -2.83 -15.36 8.24
CA LEU A 158 -2.68 -15.30 9.69
C LEU A 158 -1.78 -16.41 10.21
N ASP A 159 -2.05 -17.66 9.79
CA ASP A 159 -1.25 -18.83 10.18
C ASP A 159 0.22 -18.67 9.75
N TYR A 160 0.44 -18.13 8.56
CA TYR A 160 1.79 -17.94 8.02
C TYR A 160 2.58 -16.88 8.79
N LEU A 161 1.95 -15.73 9.10
CA LEU A 161 2.58 -14.67 9.89
C LEU A 161 2.97 -15.18 11.28
N GLU A 162 2.08 -15.93 11.93
CA GLU A 162 2.32 -16.53 13.24
C GLU A 162 3.43 -17.58 13.19
N MET A 163 3.46 -18.43 12.15
CA MET A 163 4.54 -19.39 11.93
C MET A 163 5.90 -18.71 11.76
N LYS A 164 5.93 -17.54 11.11
CA LYS A 164 7.15 -16.74 10.91
C LYS A 164 7.51 -15.89 12.13
N GLY A 165 6.68 -15.82 13.16
CA GLY A 165 6.87 -14.93 14.30
C GLY A 165 6.77 -13.45 13.96
N LEU A 166 6.00 -13.11 12.93
CA LEU A 166 5.74 -11.73 12.49
C LEU A 166 4.48 -11.21 13.16
N HIS A 167 4.60 -10.21 13.99
CA HIS A 167 3.44 -9.56 14.60
C HIS A 167 2.60 -8.83 13.57
N TYR A 168 1.29 -8.81 13.77
CA TYR A 168 0.38 -8.24 12.78
C TYR A 168 -0.81 -7.49 13.38
N ILE A 169 -1.37 -6.55 12.58
CA ILE A 169 -2.68 -5.95 12.78
C ILE A 169 -3.38 -5.92 11.41
N ILE A 170 -4.46 -6.69 11.26
CA ILE A 170 -5.20 -6.81 10.00
C ILE A 170 -6.66 -6.42 10.24
N ALA A 171 -7.21 -5.53 9.40
CA ALA A 171 -8.62 -5.22 9.47
C ALA A 171 -9.46 -6.46 9.11
N CYS A 172 -10.50 -6.75 9.90
CA CYS A 172 -11.38 -7.87 9.67
C CYS A 172 -12.40 -7.56 8.57
N ARG A 173 -12.78 -8.59 7.82
CA ARG A 173 -14.03 -8.54 7.04
C ARG A 173 -15.21 -8.81 7.96
N PHE A 174 -16.23 -7.98 7.88
CA PHE A 174 -17.46 -8.17 8.64
C PHE A 174 -18.25 -9.37 8.08
N ASN A 175 -18.20 -10.47 8.81
CA ASN A 175 -19.09 -11.59 8.64
C ASN A 175 -20.15 -11.58 9.77
N ASN A 176 -21.18 -12.43 9.68
CA ASN A 176 -22.28 -12.45 10.64
C ASN A 176 -21.83 -12.67 12.10
N ARG A 177 -20.77 -13.46 12.34
CA ARG A 177 -20.24 -13.69 13.69
C ARG A 177 -19.53 -12.46 14.24
N ILE A 178 -18.70 -11.81 13.43
CA ILE A 178 -18.03 -10.54 13.83
C ILE A 178 -19.08 -9.46 14.07
N LYS A 179 -20.09 -9.35 13.20
CA LYS A 179 -21.24 -8.45 13.42
C LYS A 179 -21.94 -8.74 14.74
N TYR A 180 -22.23 -10.02 15.00
CA TYR A 180 -22.84 -10.44 16.28
C TYR A 180 -21.97 -10.01 17.46
N SER A 181 -20.67 -10.24 17.44
CA SER A 181 -19.74 -9.80 18.49
C SER A 181 -19.77 -8.28 18.68
N LEU A 182 -19.82 -7.51 17.62
CA LEU A 182 -19.87 -6.05 17.66
C LEU A 182 -21.15 -5.52 18.30
N THR A 183 -22.29 -6.14 18.04
CA THR A 183 -23.59 -5.72 18.55
C THR A 183 -23.88 -6.19 19.98
N HIS A 184 -23.34 -7.36 20.35
CA HIS A 184 -23.58 -7.97 21.67
C HIS A 184 -22.47 -7.69 22.66
N GLU A 185 -21.39 -7.01 22.25
CA GLU A 185 -20.33 -6.58 23.17
C GLU A 185 -20.86 -5.47 24.11
N ARG A 186 -20.72 -5.70 25.39
CA ARG A 186 -21.24 -4.77 26.42
C ARG A 186 -20.14 -4.01 27.18
N LYS A 187 -18.87 -4.38 26.96
CA LYS A 187 -17.73 -3.78 27.64
C LYS A 187 -16.99 -2.78 26.75
N TRP A 188 -17.70 -1.73 26.34
CA TRP A 188 -17.09 -0.64 25.62
C TRP A 188 -16.40 0.35 26.57
N ILE A 189 -15.18 0.71 26.27
CA ILE A 189 -14.37 1.69 27.01
C ILE A 189 -14.28 2.93 26.14
N GLU A 190 -14.71 4.07 26.65
CA GLU A 190 -14.57 5.34 25.96
C GLU A 190 -13.09 5.78 25.93
N LEU A 191 -12.59 6.11 24.75
CA LEU A 191 -11.24 6.66 24.52
C LEU A 191 -11.27 8.18 24.42
N THR A 192 -12.24 8.70 23.70
CA THR A 192 -12.53 10.13 23.52
C THR A 192 -14.01 10.26 23.19
N ASP A 193 -14.54 11.49 23.21
CA ASP A 193 -15.95 11.74 22.93
C ASP A 193 -16.45 11.04 21.67
N GLY A 194 -17.37 10.11 21.86
CA GLY A 194 -17.98 9.30 20.82
C GLY A 194 -17.09 8.23 20.19
N LEU A 195 -15.88 8.01 20.68
CA LEU A 195 -14.98 6.93 20.24
C LEU A 195 -14.78 5.93 21.36
N GLU A 196 -15.22 4.69 21.15
CA GLU A 196 -15.15 3.62 22.13
C GLU A 196 -14.41 2.41 21.56
N ILE A 197 -13.77 1.66 22.45
CA ILE A 197 -13.00 0.46 22.12
C ILE A 197 -13.43 -0.71 23.01
N SER A 198 -13.38 -1.91 22.43
CA SER A 198 -13.52 -3.17 23.13
C SER A 198 -12.63 -4.23 22.54
N GLU A 199 -12.49 -5.36 23.20
CA GLU A 199 -11.75 -6.50 22.68
C GLU A 199 -12.42 -7.82 23.05
N THR A 200 -12.22 -8.81 22.20
CA THR A 200 -12.74 -10.16 22.41
C THR A 200 -11.85 -11.20 21.78
N ILE A 201 -12.04 -12.44 22.20
CA ILE A 201 -11.41 -13.60 21.56
C ILE A 201 -12.41 -14.20 20.57
N TYR A 202 -11.94 -14.37 19.33
CA TYR A 202 -12.76 -14.82 18.22
C TYR A 202 -12.13 -16.01 17.51
N GLN A 203 -12.95 -17.01 17.19
CA GLN A 203 -12.57 -18.13 16.37
C GLN A 203 -13.54 -18.28 15.20
N ALA A 204 -13.03 -18.08 13.97
CA ALA A 204 -13.79 -18.33 12.76
C ALA A 204 -13.92 -19.81 12.47
N ASN A 205 -14.91 -20.18 11.65
CA ASN A 205 -15.00 -21.55 11.13
C ASN A 205 -13.72 -21.88 10.34
N GLY A 206 -13.13 -23.05 10.61
CA GLY A 206 -11.90 -23.52 9.98
C GLY A 206 -10.61 -22.96 10.59
N TRP A 207 -10.69 -22.09 11.60
CA TRP A 207 -9.51 -21.71 12.36
C TRP A 207 -9.18 -22.77 13.43
N GLU A 208 -7.92 -23.13 13.52
CA GLU A 208 -7.44 -24.11 14.50
C GLU A 208 -7.37 -23.53 15.91
N LYS A 209 -7.15 -22.23 16.03
CA LYS A 209 -7.06 -21.52 17.30
C LYS A 209 -7.83 -20.20 17.28
N PRO A 210 -8.29 -19.74 18.45
CA PRO A 210 -8.88 -18.43 18.61
C PRO A 210 -7.81 -17.33 18.46
N ARG A 211 -8.23 -16.13 18.05
CA ARG A 211 -7.39 -14.94 17.94
C ARG A 211 -8.05 -13.74 18.58
N ARG A 212 -7.21 -12.85 19.06
CA ARG A 212 -7.65 -11.58 19.64
C ARG A 212 -8.19 -10.67 18.55
N ILE A 213 -9.32 -10.06 18.83
CA ILE A 213 -9.94 -9.03 18.00
C ILE A 213 -10.14 -7.77 18.83
N VAL A 214 -9.63 -6.66 18.32
CA VAL A 214 -9.86 -5.31 18.84
C VAL A 214 -10.98 -4.68 18.01
N MET A 215 -12.02 -4.23 18.69
CA MET A 215 -13.21 -3.62 18.11
C MET A 215 -13.27 -2.15 18.48
N VAL A 216 -13.64 -1.31 17.51
CA VAL A 216 -13.76 0.14 17.71
C VAL A 216 -15.09 0.59 17.13
N ARG A 217 -15.81 1.43 17.85
CA ARG A 217 -16.99 2.13 17.35
C ARG A 217 -16.85 3.63 17.51
N GLN A 218 -17.29 4.35 16.50
CA GLN A 218 -17.29 5.82 16.46
C GLN A 218 -18.73 6.30 16.24
N GLU A 219 -19.23 7.14 17.13
CA GLU A 219 -20.53 7.78 16.99
C GLU A 219 -20.55 8.69 15.75
N ILE A 220 -21.54 8.52 14.88
CA ILE A 220 -21.55 9.16 13.56
C ILE A 220 -21.86 10.66 13.68
N GLU A 221 -22.74 11.06 14.58
CA GLU A 221 -23.16 12.45 14.77
C GLU A 221 -22.04 13.35 15.32
N LYS A 222 -21.14 12.78 16.11
CA LYS A 222 -20.00 13.48 16.71
C LYS A 222 -18.75 13.49 15.81
N ARG A 223 -18.87 12.89 14.63
CA ARG A 223 -17.76 12.83 13.67
C ARG A 223 -17.68 14.11 12.85
N PRO A 224 -16.50 14.75 12.67
CA PRO A 224 -16.31 15.83 11.73
C PRO A 224 -16.77 15.38 10.33
N LYS A 225 -17.72 16.09 9.73
CA LYS A 225 -18.19 15.81 8.38
C LYS A 225 -17.05 16.04 7.39
N ALA A 226 -16.47 14.96 6.88
CA ALA A 226 -15.56 15.05 5.75
C ALA A 226 -16.37 15.45 4.52
N ALA A 227 -16.08 16.61 3.94
CA ALA A 227 -16.73 17.06 2.72
C ALA A 227 -16.57 15.99 1.61
N GLY A 228 -17.67 15.47 1.09
CA GLY A 228 -17.73 14.75 -0.18
C GLY A 228 -17.85 13.23 -0.19
N LYS A 229 -18.06 12.53 0.93
CA LYS A 229 -18.42 11.10 0.89
C LYS A 229 -19.68 10.84 1.69
N GLN A 230 -20.80 10.77 1.00
CA GLN A 230 -22.01 10.12 1.53
C GLN A 230 -21.75 8.63 1.74
N ILE A 231 -22.22 8.13 2.85
CA ILE A 231 -21.92 6.85 3.46
C ILE A 231 -22.70 5.75 2.73
N LYS A 232 -22.09 5.08 1.75
CA LYS A 232 -22.60 3.80 1.22
C LYS A 232 -22.47 2.61 2.20
N GLN A 233 -21.97 2.84 3.39
CA GLN A 233 -21.77 1.78 4.39
C GLN A 233 -23.03 1.54 5.26
N LEU A 234 -24.00 2.44 5.24
CA LEU A 234 -25.29 2.30 5.95
C LEU A 234 -26.23 1.26 5.31
N GLU A 235 -26.17 1.09 3.98
CA GLU A 235 -27.04 0.16 3.25
C GLU A 235 -26.77 -1.34 3.51
N LEU A 236 -25.66 -1.68 4.16
CA LEU A 236 -25.30 -3.06 4.50
C LEU A 236 -25.87 -3.55 5.84
N PHE A 237 -26.59 -2.69 6.59
CA PHE A 237 -26.97 -2.95 7.97
C PHE A 237 -28.42 -2.50 8.28
N GLU A 238 -29.32 -2.62 7.31
CA GLU A 238 -30.71 -2.13 7.43
C GLU A 238 -31.54 -2.76 8.58
N ASP A 239 -31.07 -3.83 9.23
CA ASP A 239 -31.88 -4.59 10.20
C ASP A 239 -31.50 -4.41 11.69
N GLU A 240 -30.52 -3.57 12.07
CA GLU A 240 -30.15 -3.41 13.48
C GLU A 240 -29.97 -1.93 13.87
N GLN A 241 -30.80 -1.44 14.79
CA GLN A 241 -30.88 -0.05 15.26
C GLN A 241 -29.54 0.56 15.74
N ASP A 242 -28.60 -0.27 16.21
CA ASP A 242 -27.31 0.19 16.72
C ASP A 242 -26.27 0.49 15.61
N PHE A 243 -26.40 -0.13 14.44
CA PHE A 243 -25.47 0.13 13.33
C PHE A 243 -25.68 1.50 12.67
N GLY A 244 -26.89 2.08 12.78
CA GLY A 244 -27.17 3.43 12.29
C GLY A 244 -26.49 4.54 13.10
N LYS A 245 -26.22 4.30 14.38
CA LYS A 245 -25.62 5.29 15.29
C LYS A 245 -24.08 5.30 15.27
N TYR A 246 -23.47 4.14 15.04
CA TYR A 246 -22.03 3.97 15.12
C TYR A 246 -21.42 3.47 13.81
N ARG A 247 -20.19 3.91 13.54
CA ARG A 247 -19.31 3.29 12.55
C ARG A 247 -18.37 2.34 13.28
N TYR A 248 -18.34 1.09 12.84
CA TYR A 248 -17.50 0.05 13.42
C TYR A 248 -16.22 -0.20 12.62
N SER A 249 -15.16 -0.57 13.33
CA SER A 249 -13.93 -1.11 12.79
C SER A 249 -13.49 -2.28 13.66
N CYS A 250 -12.83 -3.26 13.05
CA CYS A 250 -12.45 -4.49 13.74
C CYS A 250 -11.07 -4.95 13.23
N PHE A 251 -10.18 -5.32 14.15
CA PHE A 251 -8.80 -5.68 13.84
C PHE A 251 -8.43 -6.99 14.53
N VAL A 252 -7.93 -7.96 13.76
CA VAL A 252 -7.30 -9.17 14.31
C VAL A 252 -5.81 -8.89 14.54
N THR A 253 -5.29 -9.37 15.66
CA THR A 253 -3.90 -9.19 16.05
C THR A 253 -3.41 -10.32 16.96
N ASP A 254 -2.10 -10.57 16.93
CA ASP A 254 -1.39 -11.42 17.89
C ASP A 254 -0.64 -10.62 18.97
N LEU A 255 -0.68 -9.27 18.88
CA LEU A 255 0.00 -8.40 19.83
C LEU A 255 -0.65 -8.46 21.22
N ASP A 256 0.17 -8.62 22.25
CA ASP A 256 -0.22 -8.49 23.65
C ASP A 256 0.04 -7.04 24.13
N LEU A 257 -0.66 -6.09 23.50
CA LEU A 257 -0.61 -4.66 23.83
C LEU A 257 -2.02 -4.15 24.17
N PRO A 258 -2.17 -3.09 24.96
CA PRO A 258 -3.47 -2.46 25.18
C PRO A 258 -4.22 -2.20 23.88
N ALA A 259 -5.52 -2.46 23.85
CA ALA A 259 -6.36 -2.32 22.66
C ALA A 259 -6.23 -0.93 21.98
N LYS A 260 -6.09 0.13 22.80
CA LYS A 260 -5.84 1.50 22.31
C LYS A 260 -4.54 1.59 21.50
N ILE A 261 -3.46 0.97 21.97
CA ILE A 261 -2.16 0.98 21.25
C ILE A 261 -2.26 0.23 19.93
N VAL A 262 -2.98 -0.91 19.89
CA VAL A 262 -3.26 -1.65 18.66
C VAL A 262 -4.02 -0.77 17.66
N TYR A 263 -5.07 -0.08 18.11
CA TYR A 263 -5.85 0.83 17.28
C TYR A 263 -5.03 2.01 16.76
N ASP A 264 -4.28 2.69 17.62
CA ASP A 264 -3.43 3.82 17.24
C ASP A 264 -2.34 3.38 16.25
N SER A 265 -1.74 2.21 16.49
CA SER A 265 -0.75 1.62 15.57
C SER A 265 -1.37 1.34 14.19
N TYR A 266 -2.58 0.79 14.12
CA TYR A 266 -3.26 0.56 12.85
C TYR A 266 -3.59 1.86 12.11
N ARG A 267 -3.98 2.91 12.83
CA ARG A 267 -4.27 4.22 12.20
C ARG A 267 -3.09 4.78 11.41
N GLY A 268 -1.86 4.49 11.83
CA GLY A 268 -0.65 4.86 11.08
C GLY A 268 -0.62 4.32 9.65
N ARG A 269 -1.34 3.22 9.35
CA ARG A 269 -1.48 2.66 8.00
C ARG A 269 -2.17 3.63 7.02
N ALA A 270 -2.98 4.57 7.48
CA ALA A 270 -3.63 5.56 6.61
C ALA A 270 -2.61 6.37 5.75
N ASP A 271 -1.35 6.43 6.17
CA ASP A 271 -0.28 7.07 5.38
C ASP A 271 0.05 6.29 4.10
N SER A 272 -0.14 4.95 4.05
CA SER A 272 0.07 4.16 2.84
C SER A 272 -0.87 4.56 1.69
N GLU A 273 -2.13 4.90 2.00
CA GLU A 273 -3.07 5.43 1.01
C GLU A 273 -2.59 6.76 0.41
N ASN A 274 -2.00 7.64 1.22
CA ASN A 274 -1.43 8.91 0.75
C ASN A 274 -0.20 8.66 -0.14
N ARG A 275 0.61 7.66 0.17
CA ARG A 275 1.76 7.25 -0.66
C ARG A 275 1.30 6.70 -2.00
N ILE A 276 0.25 5.88 -2.04
CA ILE A 276 -0.34 5.42 -3.29
C ILE A 276 -0.87 6.60 -4.12
N LYS A 277 -1.52 7.58 -3.48
CA LYS A 277 -1.96 8.81 -4.18
C LYS A 277 -0.76 9.59 -4.73
N GLU A 278 0.33 9.72 -3.98
CA GLU A 278 1.55 10.38 -4.44
C GLU A 278 2.19 9.63 -5.62
N LEU A 279 2.29 8.29 -5.55
CA LEU A 279 2.78 7.48 -6.66
C LEU A 279 1.97 7.68 -7.94
N LYS A 280 0.64 7.78 -7.83
CA LYS A 280 -0.26 8.00 -8.97
C LYS A 280 -0.20 9.43 -9.49
N ASN A 281 -0.28 10.42 -8.61
CA ASN A 281 -0.44 11.82 -9.01
C ASN A 281 0.88 12.51 -9.31
N ASP A 282 1.95 12.20 -8.56
CA ASP A 282 3.22 12.93 -8.64
C ASP A 282 4.31 12.14 -9.38
N PHE A 283 4.21 10.79 -9.38
CA PHE A 283 5.15 9.89 -10.05
C PHE A 283 4.54 9.15 -11.25
N SER A 284 3.23 9.31 -11.48
CA SER A 284 2.51 8.77 -12.65
C SER A 284 2.66 7.26 -12.85
N ILE A 285 2.65 6.47 -11.75
CA ILE A 285 2.83 5.01 -11.83
C ILE A 285 1.74 4.32 -12.65
N ASP A 286 0.56 4.95 -12.77
CA ASP A 286 -0.55 4.45 -13.58
C ASP A 286 -0.34 4.66 -15.08
N ASP A 287 0.47 5.65 -15.49
CA ASP A 287 0.53 6.16 -16.87
C ASP A 287 1.72 5.58 -17.66
N PHE A 288 2.82 5.20 -16.99
CA PHE A 288 3.95 4.55 -17.63
C PHE A 288 3.67 3.06 -17.87
N VAL A 289 3.06 2.74 -18.98
CA VAL A 289 2.64 1.40 -19.36
C VAL A 289 3.11 1.03 -20.75
N THR A 290 3.42 -0.24 -20.97
CA THR A 290 3.73 -0.84 -22.26
C THR A 290 2.73 -1.96 -22.55
N ASN A 291 2.77 -2.53 -23.77
CA ASN A 291 1.93 -3.69 -24.10
C ASN A 291 2.42 -4.97 -23.39
N ASN A 292 3.72 -5.06 -23.07
CA ASN A 292 4.32 -6.20 -22.41
C ASN A 292 4.19 -6.08 -20.89
N PHE A 293 3.78 -7.16 -20.22
CA PHE A 293 3.55 -7.20 -18.77
C PHE A 293 4.81 -6.91 -17.98
N TRP A 294 5.91 -7.60 -18.29
CA TRP A 294 7.16 -7.47 -17.53
C TRP A 294 7.88 -6.15 -17.77
N ALA A 295 7.72 -5.57 -18.96
CA ALA A 295 8.18 -4.22 -19.23
C ALA A 295 7.38 -3.17 -18.45
N THR A 296 6.08 -3.37 -18.30
CA THR A 296 5.22 -2.51 -17.46
C THR A 296 5.59 -2.64 -15.98
N GLU A 297 5.90 -3.85 -15.50
CA GLU A 297 6.39 -4.05 -14.14
C GLU A 297 7.74 -3.36 -13.93
N ALA A 298 8.65 -3.43 -14.91
CA ALA A 298 9.92 -2.70 -14.85
C ALA A 298 9.72 -1.19 -14.74
N CYS A 299 8.78 -0.61 -15.53
CA CYS A 299 8.41 0.81 -15.39
C CYS A 299 7.97 1.14 -13.96
N GLY A 300 7.08 0.34 -13.39
CA GLY A 300 6.62 0.51 -12.01
C GLY A 300 7.77 0.46 -11.00
N ASN A 301 8.69 -0.48 -11.16
CA ASN A 301 9.86 -0.60 -10.28
C ASN A 301 10.82 0.59 -10.42
N PHE A 302 11.08 1.13 -11.62
CA PHE A 302 11.86 2.36 -11.78
C PHE A 302 11.22 3.55 -11.10
N ILE A 303 9.89 3.67 -11.16
CA ILE A 303 9.13 4.71 -10.46
C ILE A 303 9.24 4.53 -8.94
N VAL A 304 9.15 3.30 -8.45
CA VAL A 304 9.34 2.98 -7.03
C VAL A 304 10.75 3.36 -6.56
N MET A 305 11.78 3.09 -7.37
CA MET A 305 13.15 3.55 -7.06
C MET A 305 13.23 5.07 -6.98
N ALA A 306 12.62 5.79 -7.94
CA ALA A 306 12.57 7.26 -7.92
C ALA A 306 11.84 7.78 -6.67
N TYR A 307 10.77 7.11 -6.24
CA TYR A 307 10.06 7.41 -5.01
C TYR A 307 10.96 7.21 -3.77
N ASN A 308 11.68 6.10 -3.71
CA ASN A 308 12.60 5.79 -2.61
C ASN A 308 13.75 6.82 -2.54
N PHE A 309 14.36 7.20 -3.66
CA PHE A 309 15.35 8.28 -3.70
C PHE A 309 14.77 9.61 -3.20
N MET A 310 13.52 9.95 -3.56
CA MET A 310 12.88 11.16 -3.07
C MET A 310 12.59 11.07 -1.56
N SER A 311 12.29 9.89 -1.03
CA SER A 311 12.14 9.68 0.41
C SER A 311 13.46 9.91 1.15
N LEU A 312 14.58 9.38 0.64
CA LEU A 312 15.92 9.66 1.19
C LEU A 312 16.26 11.15 1.12
N PHE A 313 15.98 11.81 -0.02
CA PHE A 313 16.18 13.24 -0.16
C PHE A 313 15.40 14.05 0.88
N ARG A 314 14.14 13.69 1.13
CA ARG A 314 13.32 14.32 2.18
C ARG A 314 13.94 14.14 3.57
N HIS A 315 14.42 12.96 3.88
CA HIS A 315 15.03 12.68 5.18
C HIS A 315 16.38 13.40 5.36
N ALA A 316 17.16 13.53 4.31
CA ALA A 316 18.49 14.10 4.37
C ALA A 316 18.50 15.65 4.34
N LEU A 317 17.61 16.26 3.56
CA LEU A 317 17.71 17.69 3.24
C LEU A 317 16.49 18.52 3.67
N ILE A 318 15.33 17.90 3.87
CA ILE A 318 14.12 18.62 4.28
C ILE A 318 13.89 18.39 5.77
N ASN A 319 14.52 19.21 6.60
CA ASN A 319 14.34 19.19 8.06
C ASN A 319 12.99 19.81 8.43
N SER A 320 11.89 19.19 8.02
CA SER A 320 10.53 19.67 8.28
C SER A 320 9.67 18.53 8.80
N ASN A 321 9.00 18.77 9.94
CA ASN A 321 7.96 17.88 10.47
C ASN A 321 6.72 17.77 9.57
N LYS A 322 6.62 18.59 8.50
CA LYS A 322 5.52 18.56 7.54
C LYS A 322 5.85 17.59 6.39
N LYS A 323 5.01 16.59 6.22
CA LYS A 323 5.08 15.63 5.10
C LYS A 323 4.68 16.32 3.80
N LYS A 324 5.66 16.83 3.03
CA LYS A 324 5.41 17.49 1.73
C LYS A 324 5.37 16.47 0.59
N PHE A 325 4.39 16.59 -0.31
CA PHE A 325 4.32 15.82 -1.57
C PHE A 325 5.40 16.31 -2.56
N LEU A 326 5.77 15.45 -3.50
CA LEU A 326 6.78 15.78 -4.52
C LEU A 326 6.40 17.04 -5.31
N LYS A 327 5.13 17.22 -5.66
CA LYS A 327 4.63 18.41 -6.35
C LYS A 327 4.94 19.70 -5.57
N THR A 328 4.74 19.69 -4.26
CA THR A 328 5.03 20.84 -3.39
C THR A 328 6.54 21.10 -3.33
N ILE A 329 7.34 20.05 -3.20
CA ILE A 329 8.80 20.16 -3.16
C ILE A 329 9.34 20.75 -4.47
N ARG A 330 8.85 20.27 -5.61
CA ARG A 330 9.21 20.85 -6.92
C ARG A 330 8.92 22.35 -7.00
N TYR A 331 7.74 22.75 -6.56
CA TYR A 331 7.33 24.16 -6.59
C TYR A 331 8.17 25.06 -5.67
N GLU A 332 8.67 24.53 -4.55
CA GLU A 332 9.45 25.29 -3.57
C GLU A 332 10.95 25.37 -3.89
N LEU A 333 11.49 24.38 -4.61
CA LEU A 333 12.93 24.23 -4.84
C LEU A 333 13.35 24.53 -6.29
N ILE A 334 12.42 24.55 -7.23
CA ILE A 334 12.61 24.83 -8.65
C ILE A 334 11.79 26.04 -9.06
#